data_cd4ffe426ad0c570275b02e4ad79897d
#
_entry.id   cd4ffe426ad0c570275b02e4ad79897d
#
_cell.length_a   1.000
_cell.length_b   1.000
_cell.length_c   1.000
_cell.angle_alpha   90.00
_cell.angle_beta   90.00
_cell.angle_gamma   90.00
#
_symmetry.space_group_name_H-M   'P 1'
#
loop_
_entity.id
_entity.type
_entity.pdbx_description
1 polymer ?
#
loop_
_entity_poly.entity_id
_entity_poly.type
_entity_poly.pdbx_seq_one_letter_code
_entity_poly.pdbx_strand_id
1 'polypeptide(L)'
;MKQFIFLFVLIFSGFLFSQDRNAEFIGGEKQLKKLIYSKINFDSTGIDENTTVELIFKIDKKGKVKNIDCKSFYPEAKTEFLKAAKQINQKWKPAIKNGKKVDSEVVVSFPVVF
;
A
#
# COMPACT_ATOMS: atom_id res chain seq x y z
N MET A 1 -27.30 -38.11 -8.82
CA MET A 1 -28.02 -36.83 -8.78
C MET A 1 -27.72 -36.06 -7.52
N LYS A 2 -28.03 -36.63 -6.41
CA LYS A 2 -27.82 -35.94 -5.15
C LYS A 2 -26.35 -35.65 -4.87
N GLN A 3 -25.48 -36.53 -5.34
CA GLN A 3 -24.06 -36.33 -5.18
C GLN A 3 -23.56 -35.15 -5.95
N PHE A 4 -24.12 -34.89 -7.06
CA PHE A 4 -23.77 -33.72 -7.82
C PHE A 4 -24.00 -32.46 -7.05
N ILE A 5 -25.16 -32.37 -6.46
CA ILE A 5 -25.54 -31.20 -5.70
C ILE A 5 -24.59 -31.01 -4.55
N PHE A 6 -24.21 -32.10 -3.95
CA PHE A 6 -23.31 -32.07 -2.81
C PHE A 6 -21.92 -31.58 -3.20
N LEU A 7 -21.41 -32.08 -4.28
CA LEU A 7 -20.12 -31.64 -4.80
C LEU A 7 -20.14 -30.17 -5.14
N PHE A 8 -21.23 -29.74 -5.71
CA PHE A 8 -21.38 -28.35 -6.05
C PHE A 8 -21.27 -27.46 -4.82
N VAL A 9 -21.89 -27.87 -3.75
CA VAL A 9 -21.83 -27.10 -2.51
C VAL A 9 -20.43 -27.03 -1.98
N LEU A 10 -19.67 -28.10 -2.08
CA LEU A 10 -18.29 -28.12 -1.63
C LEU A 10 -17.43 -27.16 -2.43
N ILE A 11 -17.61 -27.12 -3.72
CA ILE A 11 -16.87 -26.21 -4.57
C ILE A 11 -17.20 -24.78 -4.19
N PHE A 12 -18.44 -24.51 -3.95
CA PHE A 12 -18.88 -23.19 -3.55
C PHE A 12 -18.28 -22.79 -2.21
N SER A 13 -18.23 -23.69 -1.28
CA SER A 13 -17.63 -23.44 0.02
C SER A 13 -16.15 -23.10 -0.12
N GLY A 14 -15.43 -23.86 -0.93
CA GLY A 14 -14.03 -23.58 -1.19
C GLY A 14 -13.83 -22.21 -1.77
N PHE A 15 -14.75 -21.81 -2.58
CA PHE A 15 -14.69 -20.50 -3.19
C PHE A 15 -14.84 -19.37 -2.16
N LEU A 16 -15.65 -19.61 -1.15
CA LEU A 16 -15.86 -18.65 -0.10
C LEU A 16 -14.63 -18.43 0.76
N PHE A 17 -13.67 -19.31 0.69
CA PHE A 17 -12.43 -19.19 1.43
C PHE A 17 -11.36 -18.42 0.68
N SER A 18 -11.73 -17.75 -0.39
CA SER A 18 -10.82 -16.83 -1.04
C SER A 18 -10.31 -15.85 0.01
N GLN A 19 -9.02 -15.75 0.11
CA GLN A 19 -8.38 -14.96 1.16
C GLN A 19 -8.65 -13.49 0.97
N ASP A 20 -8.94 -12.82 2.05
CA ASP A 20 -8.87 -11.37 2.08
C ASP A 20 -7.40 -10.99 1.95
N ARG A 21 -7.15 -9.88 1.30
CA ARG A 21 -5.80 -9.46 1.01
C ARG A 21 -5.73 -7.94 1.04
N ASN A 22 -4.69 -7.41 1.67
CA ASN A 22 -4.43 -5.98 1.63
C ASN A 22 -3.94 -5.59 0.24
N ALA A 23 -4.08 -4.33 -0.10
CA ALA A 23 -3.47 -3.82 -1.32
C ALA A 23 -1.95 -3.94 -1.21
N GLU A 24 -1.31 -4.26 -2.34
CA GLU A 24 0.13 -4.46 -2.39
C GLU A 24 0.74 -3.69 -3.54
N PHE A 25 1.87 -3.05 -3.29
CA PHE A 25 2.63 -2.41 -4.34
C PHE A 25 3.21 -3.49 -5.26
N ILE A 26 3.08 -3.29 -6.58
CA ILE A 26 3.65 -4.25 -7.53
C ILE A 26 5.17 -4.11 -7.48
N GLY A 27 5.84 -5.16 -7.06
CA GLY A 27 7.26 -5.15 -6.76
C GLY A 27 7.57 -5.28 -5.29
N GLY A 28 6.55 -5.13 -4.43
CA GLY A 28 6.66 -5.31 -2.98
C GLY A 28 6.97 -4.04 -2.23
N GLU A 29 6.69 -4.06 -0.94
CA GLU A 29 6.89 -2.90 -0.07
C GLU A 29 8.36 -2.47 0.00
N LYS A 30 9.25 -3.45 0.01
CA LYS A 30 10.69 -3.16 0.06
C LYS A 30 11.15 -2.36 -1.16
N GLN A 31 10.65 -2.72 -2.33
CA GLN A 31 10.96 -2.00 -3.56
C GLN A 31 10.37 -0.60 -3.53
N LEU A 32 9.15 -0.47 -3.04
CA LEU A 32 8.50 0.83 -2.90
C LEU A 32 9.33 1.76 -2.02
N LYS A 33 9.77 1.27 -0.86
CA LYS A 33 10.59 2.05 0.05
C LYS A 33 11.90 2.49 -0.61
N LYS A 34 12.54 1.56 -1.32
CA LYS A 34 13.79 1.85 -2.01
C LYS A 34 13.60 2.94 -3.06
N LEU A 35 12.54 2.85 -3.83
CA LEU A 35 12.25 3.86 -4.85
C LEU A 35 12.00 5.23 -4.24
N ILE A 36 11.24 5.28 -3.17
CA ILE A 36 10.93 6.54 -2.52
C ILE A 36 12.17 7.14 -1.88
N TYR A 37 12.93 6.37 -1.12
CA TYR A 37 14.18 6.86 -0.52
C TYR A 37 15.13 7.44 -1.57
N SER A 38 15.19 6.82 -2.74
CA SER A 38 16.09 7.29 -3.80
C SER A 38 15.71 8.66 -4.36
N LYS A 39 14.48 9.08 -4.14
CA LYS A 39 13.97 10.36 -4.65
C LYS A 39 13.93 11.45 -3.61
N ILE A 40 14.30 11.14 -2.36
CA ILE A 40 14.26 12.11 -1.27
C ILE A 40 15.58 12.89 -1.23
N ASN A 41 15.47 14.20 -1.17
CA ASN A 41 16.60 15.03 -0.81
C ASN A 41 16.55 15.24 0.69
N PHE A 42 17.36 14.48 1.43
CA PHE A 42 17.32 14.50 2.88
C PHE A 42 17.78 15.83 3.46
N ASP A 43 18.65 16.56 2.76
CA ASP A 43 19.07 17.87 3.21
C ASP A 43 17.91 18.87 3.24
N SER A 44 16.88 18.63 2.44
CA SER A 44 15.71 19.50 2.36
C SER A 44 14.61 19.10 3.33
N THR A 45 14.78 18.06 4.10
CA THR A 45 13.73 17.57 5.00
C THR A 45 13.73 18.24 6.36
N GLY A 46 14.83 18.83 6.75
CA GLY A 46 14.98 19.39 8.09
C GLY A 46 15.13 18.35 9.18
N ILE A 47 15.22 17.06 8.83
CA ILE A 47 15.37 15.98 9.81
C ILE A 47 16.77 16.03 10.37
N ASP A 48 16.87 16.15 11.70
CA ASP A 48 18.13 16.25 12.40
C ASP A 48 18.32 15.22 13.51
N GLU A 49 17.38 14.31 13.64
CA GLU A 49 17.48 13.19 14.58
C GLU A 49 16.66 12.01 14.07
N ASN A 50 16.86 10.85 14.68
CA ASN A 50 16.12 9.66 14.27
C ASN A 50 14.63 9.89 14.38
N THR A 51 13.91 9.54 13.32
CA THR A 51 12.47 9.72 13.26
C THR A 51 11.86 8.69 12.31
N THR A 52 10.56 8.61 12.30
CA THR A 52 9.82 7.78 11.33
C THR A 52 8.83 8.66 10.60
N VAL A 53 8.83 8.55 9.29
CA VAL A 53 7.86 9.22 8.42
C VAL A 53 6.88 8.16 7.93
N GLU A 54 5.60 8.45 7.95
CA GLU A 54 4.58 7.53 7.47
C GLU A 54 3.90 8.09 6.23
N LEU A 55 3.82 7.28 5.18
CA LEU A 55 3.02 7.59 4.00
C LEU A 55 1.76 6.75 4.04
N ILE A 56 0.65 7.39 3.75
CA ILE A 56 -0.66 6.75 3.74
C ILE A 56 -1.19 6.80 2.32
N PHE A 57 -1.31 5.62 1.71
CA PHE A 57 -1.77 5.51 0.33
C PHE A 57 -3.21 5.06 0.32
N LYS A 58 -4.07 5.80 -0.35
CA LYS A 58 -5.44 5.34 -0.61
C LYS A 58 -5.48 4.71 -1.98
N ILE A 59 -5.76 3.42 -2.00
CA ILE A 59 -5.73 2.60 -3.21
C ILE A 59 -7.16 2.22 -3.57
N ASP A 60 -7.57 2.49 -4.80
CA ASP A 60 -8.91 2.14 -5.21
C ASP A 60 -9.00 0.67 -5.64
N LYS A 61 -10.21 0.23 -5.92
CA LYS A 61 -10.47 -1.15 -6.31
C LYS A 61 -9.86 -1.53 -7.66
N LYS A 62 -9.33 -0.58 -8.40
CA LYS A 62 -8.62 -0.84 -9.65
C LYS A 62 -7.11 -0.84 -9.47
N GLY A 63 -6.65 -0.63 -8.26
CA GLY A 63 -5.22 -0.58 -7.97
C GLY A 63 -4.58 0.78 -8.21
N LYS A 64 -5.38 1.82 -8.40
CA LYS A 64 -4.85 3.17 -8.59
C LYS A 64 -4.74 3.90 -7.25
N VAL A 65 -3.72 4.71 -7.14
CA VAL A 65 -3.55 5.58 -5.98
C VAL A 65 -4.46 6.78 -6.12
N LYS A 66 -5.45 6.87 -5.25
CA LYS A 66 -6.40 7.98 -5.25
C LYS A 66 -5.86 9.18 -4.50
N ASN A 67 -5.12 8.93 -3.44
CA ASN A 67 -4.61 9.97 -2.58
C ASN A 67 -3.42 9.46 -1.82
N ILE A 68 -2.50 10.36 -1.50
CA ILE A 68 -1.35 10.06 -0.65
C ILE A 68 -1.29 11.12 0.42
N ASP A 69 -1.18 10.70 1.67
CA ASP A 69 -0.98 11.59 2.78
C ASP A 69 0.31 11.23 3.50
N CYS A 70 0.79 12.11 4.36
CA CYS A 70 2.05 11.89 5.05
C CYS A 70 1.95 12.40 6.48
N LYS A 71 2.49 11.61 7.40
CA LYS A 71 2.64 12.01 8.79
C LYS A 71 4.12 12.11 9.12
N SER A 72 4.54 13.28 9.55
CA SER A 72 5.92 13.53 9.95
C SER A 72 5.95 14.62 10.99
N PHE A 73 6.91 14.49 11.90
CA PHE A 73 7.20 15.56 12.85
C PHE A 73 7.82 16.76 12.14
N TYR A 74 8.44 16.54 10.99
CA TYR A 74 9.15 17.58 10.24
C TYR A 74 8.31 18.01 9.04
N PRO A 75 7.83 19.27 8.99
CA PRO A 75 6.98 19.72 7.89
C PRO A 75 7.63 19.62 6.52
N GLU A 76 8.92 19.92 6.43
CA GLU A 76 9.63 19.85 5.15
C GLU A 76 9.79 18.40 4.70
N ALA A 77 9.93 17.47 5.64
CA ALA A 77 9.98 16.05 5.30
C ALA A 77 8.66 15.60 4.71
N LYS A 78 7.55 16.08 5.24
CA LYS A 78 6.24 15.78 4.70
C LYS A 78 6.16 16.16 3.22
N THR A 79 6.62 17.36 2.90
CA THR A 79 6.63 17.85 1.51
C THR A 79 7.50 16.98 0.62
N GLU A 80 8.71 16.65 1.06
CA GLU A 80 9.64 15.85 0.29
C GLU A 80 9.14 14.44 0.05
N PHE A 81 8.59 13.81 1.08
CA PHE A 81 8.08 12.45 0.94
C PHE A 81 6.85 12.39 0.05
N LEU A 82 5.94 13.35 0.16
CA LEU A 82 4.78 13.41 -0.73
C LEU A 82 5.21 13.62 -2.17
N LYS A 83 6.17 14.48 -2.40
CA LYS A 83 6.69 14.74 -3.74
C LYS A 83 7.32 13.48 -4.33
N ALA A 84 8.12 12.78 -3.55
CA ALA A 84 8.73 11.53 -3.98
C ALA A 84 7.69 10.46 -4.29
N ALA A 85 6.71 10.31 -3.40
CA ALA A 85 5.67 9.30 -3.57
C ALA A 85 4.83 9.54 -4.83
N LYS A 86 4.56 10.78 -5.15
CA LYS A 86 3.77 11.14 -6.33
C LYS A 86 4.47 10.84 -7.64
N GLN A 87 5.78 10.65 -7.61
CA GLN A 87 6.55 10.31 -8.80
C GLN A 87 6.55 8.81 -9.11
N ILE A 88 5.99 8.00 -8.24
CA ILE A 88 5.95 6.56 -8.41
C ILE A 88 4.72 6.21 -9.25
N ASN A 89 4.96 5.68 -10.46
CA ASN A 89 3.89 5.40 -11.41
C ASN A 89 3.41 3.96 -11.42
N GLN A 90 4.01 3.09 -10.63
CA GLN A 90 3.66 1.69 -10.64
C GLN A 90 2.32 1.47 -9.97
N LYS A 91 1.58 0.51 -10.50
CA LYS A 91 0.27 0.20 -9.97
C LYS A 91 0.38 -0.70 -8.76
N TRP A 92 -0.68 -0.70 -7.99
CA TRP A 92 -0.85 -1.58 -6.84
C TRP A 92 -1.80 -2.70 -7.20
N LYS A 93 -1.68 -3.81 -6.52
CA LYS A 93 -2.73 -4.82 -6.53
C LYS A 93 -3.79 -4.35 -5.55
N PRO A 94 -5.05 -4.29 -5.95
CA PRO A 94 -6.09 -3.81 -5.03
C PRO A 94 -6.33 -4.79 -3.89
N ALA A 95 -6.86 -4.28 -2.80
CA ALA A 95 -7.27 -5.11 -1.68
C ALA A 95 -8.47 -5.96 -2.08
N ILE A 96 -8.55 -7.14 -1.48
CA ILE A 96 -9.66 -8.06 -1.71
C ILE A 96 -10.32 -8.35 -0.38
N LYS A 97 -11.64 -8.20 -0.34
CA LYS A 97 -12.43 -8.50 0.83
C LYS A 97 -13.68 -9.23 0.40
N ASN A 98 -13.93 -10.39 1.00
CA ASN A 98 -15.06 -11.23 0.66
C ASN A 98 -15.12 -11.56 -0.83
N GLY A 99 -13.95 -11.81 -1.43
CA GLY A 99 -13.84 -12.17 -2.83
C GLY A 99 -13.98 -11.01 -3.81
N LYS A 100 -14.09 -9.79 -3.31
CA LYS A 100 -14.27 -8.60 -4.16
C LYS A 100 -13.13 -7.63 -3.99
N LYS A 101 -12.77 -6.95 -5.07
CA LYS A 101 -11.82 -5.86 -5.03
C LYS A 101 -12.48 -4.66 -4.34
N VAL A 102 -11.76 -4.06 -3.41
CA VAL A 102 -12.28 -2.94 -2.62
C VAL A 102 -11.25 -1.83 -2.53
N ASP A 103 -11.74 -0.63 -2.23
CA ASP A 103 -10.88 0.49 -1.90
C ASP A 103 -10.24 0.21 -0.55
N SER A 104 -9.00 0.68 -0.37
CA SER A 104 -8.29 0.44 0.88
C SER A 104 -7.25 1.52 1.15
N GLU A 105 -6.68 1.43 2.33
CA GLU A 105 -5.66 2.36 2.78
C GLU A 105 -4.46 1.56 3.26
N VAL A 106 -3.27 1.94 2.82
CA VAL A 106 -2.03 1.28 3.22
C VAL A 106 -1.11 2.30 3.84
N VAL A 107 -0.60 2.00 5.02
CA VAL A 107 0.37 2.85 5.71
C VAL A 107 1.74 2.23 5.56
N VAL A 108 2.69 2.99 5.05
CA VAL A 108 4.06 2.54 4.87
C VAL A 108 4.96 3.42 5.71
N SER A 109 5.74 2.81 6.59
CA SER A 109 6.63 3.51 7.52
C SER A 109 8.04 3.60 6.95
N PHE A 110 8.62 4.78 7.09
CA PHE A 110 9.97 5.07 6.59
C PHE A 110 10.83 5.54 7.76
N PRO A 111 11.57 4.63 8.40
CA PRO A 111 12.50 5.05 9.44
C PRO A 111 13.66 5.81 8.82
N VAL A 112 14.01 6.93 9.45
CA VAL A 112 15.15 7.75 9.06
C VAL A 112 16.10 7.75 10.23
N VAL A 113 17.30 7.24 10.01
CA VAL A 113 18.30 7.05 11.05
C VAL A 113 19.54 7.88 10.73
N PHE A 114 20.01 8.60 11.73
CA PHE A 114 21.24 9.38 11.62
C PHE A 114 22.42 8.60 12.15
#